data_a796e83213ee03ea07677feb0d2c3717
#
_entry.id   a796e83213ee03ea07677feb0d2c3717
#
_cell.length_a   1.000
_cell.length_b   1.000
_cell.length_c   1.000
_cell.angle_alpha   90.00
_cell.angle_beta   90.00
_cell.angle_gamma   90.00
#
_symmetry.space_group_name_H-M   'P 1'
#
loop_
_entity.id
_entity.type
_entity.pdbx_description
1 polymer ?
#
loop_
_entity_poly.entity_id
_entity_poly.type
_entity_poly.pdbx_seq_one_letter_code
_entity_poly.pdbx_strand_id
1 'polypeptide(L)'
;MSRKIATLLILLIAAPRAWGGVLAYAAGDIAQCDGPPQKSSAAQTAKMIPSDAVVFVVGDTTYPRADRATLEACYTPTWGQFRARTYAVPGNHDYVDGVADDFLDYFGARTAHRTWFRALVGDWWVIGLDSNISGATLDEQQAWLEAQLKEIEGDGRCVLAMWHHPVFSTGLHRKDGVRMRPAWAALERAGADLVLNGHEHFYESFYRKDALGNSDSTGLREIIAGTGGADLYDISVVRGARTHARVHGLLELHLEKDYYQYAFRTVDGRVRDEGSAQCRRKPEYPR
;
A
#
# COMPACT_ATOMS: atom_id res chain seq x y z
N MET A 1 10.80 -52.76 -45.82
CA MET A 1 9.89 -52.60 -44.65
C MET A 1 10.30 -51.32 -43.89
N SER A 2 9.57 -50.25 -44.14
CA SER A 2 9.90 -48.92 -43.53
C SER A 2 9.04 -48.71 -42.30
N ARG A 3 9.65 -48.62 -41.12
CA ARG A 3 8.95 -48.31 -39.84
C ARG A 3 8.74 -46.81 -39.73
N LYS A 4 7.49 -46.36 -39.79
CA LYS A 4 7.11 -44.97 -39.46
C LYS A 4 7.11 -44.82 -37.94
N ILE A 5 8.00 -43.98 -37.44
CA ILE A 5 8.01 -43.56 -36.01
C ILE A 5 7.00 -42.41 -35.89
N ALA A 6 5.92 -42.62 -35.14
CA ALA A 6 4.97 -41.59 -34.82
C ALA A 6 5.47 -40.84 -33.57
N THR A 7 5.84 -39.57 -33.75
CA THR A 7 6.22 -38.71 -32.65
C THR A 7 4.93 -38.18 -31.96
N LEU A 8 4.69 -38.62 -30.75
CA LEU A 8 3.58 -38.17 -29.91
C LEU A 8 3.94 -36.81 -29.33
N LEU A 9 3.29 -35.75 -29.80
CA LEU A 9 3.42 -34.41 -29.25
C LEU A 9 2.53 -34.33 -27.99
N ILE A 10 3.14 -34.39 -26.81
CA ILE A 10 2.42 -34.15 -25.53
C ILE A 10 2.27 -32.64 -25.38
N LEU A 11 1.08 -32.12 -25.65
CA LEU A 11 0.71 -30.75 -25.26
C LEU A 11 0.56 -30.71 -23.72
N LEU A 12 1.53 -30.16 -23.04
CA LEU A 12 1.40 -29.75 -21.64
C LEU A 12 0.42 -28.57 -21.56
N ILE A 13 -0.84 -28.87 -21.33
CA ILE A 13 -1.84 -27.86 -20.94
C ILE A 13 -1.46 -27.41 -19.52
N ALA A 14 -0.83 -26.24 -19.39
CA ALA A 14 -0.65 -25.61 -18.11
C ALA A 14 -2.05 -25.33 -17.55
N ALA A 15 -2.46 -26.07 -16.52
CA ALA A 15 -3.68 -25.78 -15.78
C ALA A 15 -3.57 -24.34 -15.23
N PRO A 16 -4.64 -23.54 -15.29
CA PRO A 16 -4.63 -22.24 -14.64
C PRO A 16 -4.37 -22.49 -13.15
N ARG A 17 -3.27 -21.93 -12.64
CA ARG A 17 -3.01 -21.89 -11.22
C ARG A 17 -4.17 -21.13 -10.59
N ALA A 18 -5.02 -21.81 -9.81
CA ALA A 18 -5.91 -21.14 -8.90
C ALA A 18 -5.01 -20.36 -7.92
N TRP A 19 -5.00 -19.03 -8.03
CA TRP A 19 -4.31 -18.14 -7.09
C TRP A 19 -5.00 -18.32 -5.74
N GLY A 20 -4.30 -18.93 -4.78
CA GLY A 20 -4.82 -19.11 -3.41
C GLY A 20 -4.67 -17.85 -2.57
N GLY A 21 -3.99 -16.83 -3.10
CA GLY A 21 -3.68 -15.56 -2.44
C GLY A 21 -4.76 -14.49 -2.59
N VAL A 22 -4.50 -13.33 -2.00
CA VAL A 22 -5.36 -12.14 -2.07
C VAL A 22 -4.89 -11.23 -3.18
N LEU A 23 -5.80 -10.86 -4.09
CA LEU A 23 -5.61 -9.76 -5.01
C LEU A 23 -5.98 -8.46 -4.29
N ALA A 24 -5.05 -7.51 -4.25
CA ALA A 24 -5.26 -6.20 -3.67
C ALA A 24 -4.78 -5.07 -4.59
N TYR A 25 -5.38 -3.90 -4.44
CA TYR A 25 -4.97 -2.66 -5.11
C TYR A 25 -4.72 -1.59 -4.07
N ALA A 26 -3.65 -0.81 -4.26
CA ALA A 26 -3.28 0.26 -3.34
C ALA A 26 -3.03 1.58 -4.08
N ALA A 27 -3.52 2.67 -3.49
CA ALA A 27 -3.10 4.04 -3.76
C ALA A 27 -3.50 4.97 -2.61
N GLY A 28 -2.86 6.12 -2.54
CA GLY A 28 -3.30 7.31 -1.81
C GLY A 28 -3.54 8.47 -2.76
N ASP A 29 -3.81 9.66 -2.19
CA ASP A 29 -3.86 10.91 -2.95
C ASP A 29 -4.92 10.82 -4.07
N ILE A 30 -6.21 10.67 -3.65
CA ILE A 30 -7.21 10.04 -4.52
C ILE A 30 -8.08 11.07 -5.24
N ALA A 31 -8.96 11.78 -4.55
CA ALA A 31 -10.00 12.53 -5.23
C ALA A 31 -9.77 14.04 -5.19
N GLN A 32 -9.38 14.60 -6.33
CA GLN A 32 -9.43 16.04 -6.54
C GLN A 32 -10.88 16.49 -6.77
N CYS A 33 -11.37 17.42 -5.92
CA CYS A 33 -12.75 17.87 -5.93
C CYS A 33 -12.94 19.19 -6.73
N ASP A 34 -12.36 19.27 -7.90
CA ASP A 34 -12.37 20.46 -8.76
C ASP A 34 -13.30 20.36 -9.99
N GLY A 35 -14.06 19.27 -10.09
CA GLY A 35 -14.94 19.03 -11.23
C GLY A 35 -15.86 17.82 -11.04
N PRO A 36 -16.59 17.40 -12.09
CA PRO A 36 -17.47 16.24 -12.02
C PRO A 36 -16.69 14.96 -11.67
N PRO A 37 -17.04 14.26 -10.56
CA PRO A 37 -16.28 13.11 -10.09
C PRO A 37 -16.09 12.02 -11.14
N GLN A 38 -17.10 11.78 -12.00
CA GLN A 38 -17.06 10.75 -13.05
C GLN A 38 -16.04 11.02 -14.16
N LYS A 39 -15.54 12.25 -14.27
CA LYS A 39 -14.50 12.66 -15.23
C LYS A 39 -13.12 12.78 -14.60
N SER A 40 -13.02 12.64 -13.30
CA SER A 40 -11.76 12.77 -12.53
C SER A 40 -10.79 11.63 -12.81
N SER A 41 -9.53 11.83 -12.49
CA SER A 41 -8.51 10.78 -12.49
C SER A 41 -8.82 9.69 -11.46
N ALA A 42 -9.45 10.04 -10.32
CA ALA A 42 -9.95 9.07 -9.35
C ALA A 42 -10.99 8.11 -9.93
N ALA A 43 -11.88 8.59 -10.83
CA ALA A 43 -12.81 7.71 -11.52
C ALA A 43 -12.11 6.78 -12.54
N GLN A 44 -11.00 7.24 -13.13
CA GLN A 44 -10.22 6.40 -14.05
C GLN A 44 -9.49 5.29 -13.29
N THR A 45 -8.85 5.61 -12.18
CA THR A 45 -8.17 4.61 -11.33
C THR A 45 -9.18 3.65 -10.69
N ALA A 46 -10.35 4.13 -10.24
CA ALA A 46 -11.40 3.26 -9.71
C ALA A 46 -11.85 2.16 -10.69
N LYS A 47 -11.89 2.46 -12.00
CA LYS A 47 -12.25 1.47 -13.05
C LYS A 47 -11.24 0.34 -13.21
N MET A 48 -10.03 0.51 -12.69
CA MET A 48 -8.97 -0.50 -12.78
C MET A 48 -9.12 -1.57 -11.69
N ILE A 49 -9.93 -1.32 -10.64
CA ILE A 49 -10.05 -2.20 -9.48
C ILE A 49 -11.13 -3.26 -9.73
N PRO A 50 -10.79 -4.56 -9.77
CA PRO A 50 -11.77 -5.64 -9.89
C PRO A 50 -12.75 -5.69 -8.71
N SER A 51 -13.93 -6.25 -8.97
CA SER A 51 -15.02 -6.28 -7.99
C SER A 51 -14.75 -7.12 -6.75
N ASP A 52 -13.79 -8.01 -6.77
CA ASP A 52 -13.39 -8.93 -5.68
C ASP A 52 -12.07 -8.56 -5.00
N ALA A 53 -11.34 -7.56 -5.52
CA ALA A 53 -10.06 -7.16 -4.95
C ALA A 53 -10.21 -6.42 -3.61
N VAL A 54 -9.29 -6.65 -2.69
CA VAL A 54 -9.10 -5.82 -1.49
C VAL A 54 -8.50 -4.48 -1.90
N VAL A 55 -8.84 -3.42 -1.17
CA VAL A 55 -8.34 -2.07 -1.44
C VAL A 55 -7.59 -1.55 -0.23
N PHE A 56 -6.37 -1.06 -0.46
CA PHE A 56 -5.57 -0.33 0.52
C PHE A 56 -5.51 1.15 0.15
N VAL A 57 -6.01 2.01 1.03
CA VAL A 57 -5.96 3.47 0.87
C VAL A 57 -4.89 4.01 1.80
N VAL A 58 -3.83 4.58 1.23
CA VAL A 58 -2.67 5.06 1.97
C VAL A 58 -2.73 6.57 2.24
N GLY A 59 -3.93 7.07 2.54
CA GLY A 59 -4.19 8.43 2.97
C GLY A 59 -4.55 9.40 1.85
N ASP A 60 -4.98 10.59 2.28
CA ASP A 60 -5.45 11.70 1.45
C ASP A 60 -6.55 11.28 0.48
N THR A 61 -7.71 11.02 1.08
CA THR A 61 -8.87 10.50 0.35
C THR A 61 -9.51 11.53 -0.56
N THR A 62 -9.53 12.81 -0.14
CA THR A 62 -10.04 13.94 -0.96
C THR A 62 -9.23 15.22 -0.74
N TYR A 63 -9.25 16.10 -1.76
CA TYR A 63 -8.62 17.40 -1.77
C TYR A 63 -9.65 18.51 -2.02
N PRO A 64 -9.49 19.73 -1.40
CA PRO A 64 -8.35 20.08 -0.55
C PRO A 64 -8.44 19.55 0.89
N ARG A 65 -9.55 18.91 1.29
CA ARG A 65 -9.77 18.36 2.64
C ARG A 65 -10.81 17.24 2.57
N ALA A 66 -10.71 16.27 3.44
CA ALA A 66 -11.62 15.12 3.50
C ALA A 66 -12.69 15.29 4.59
N ASP A 67 -13.42 16.42 4.57
CA ASP A 67 -14.63 16.53 5.36
C ASP A 67 -15.76 15.65 4.77
N ARG A 68 -16.81 15.42 5.54
CA ARG A 68 -17.95 14.59 5.14
C ARG A 68 -18.51 15.01 3.77
N ALA A 69 -18.65 16.31 3.52
CA ALA A 69 -19.23 16.82 2.30
C ALA A 69 -18.36 16.47 1.07
N THR A 70 -17.05 16.62 1.17
CA THR A 70 -16.12 16.28 0.08
C THR A 70 -15.97 14.77 -0.10
N LEU A 71 -16.00 13.98 0.98
CA LEU A 71 -16.05 12.51 0.90
C LEU A 71 -17.30 12.04 0.14
N GLU A 72 -18.46 12.59 0.46
CA GLU A 72 -19.70 12.23 -0.21
C GLU A 72 -19.76 12.73 -1.67
N ALA A 73 -19.23 13.91 -1.95
CA ALA A 73 -19.27 14.50 -3.28
C ALA A 73 -18.24 13.92 -4.26
N CYS A 74 -17.05 13.55 -3.80
CA CYS A 74 -15.90 13.23 -4.65
C CYS A 74 -15.41 11.78 -4.53
N TYR A 75 -15.26 11.28 -3.29
CA TYR A 75 -14.76 9.93 -3.05
C TYR A 75 -15.85 8.88 -3.24
N THR A 76 -17.03 9.09 -2.64
CA THR A 76 -18.14 8.13 -2.69
C THR A 76 -18.54 7.76 -4.12
N PRO A 77 -18.71 8.70 -5.08
CA PRO A 77 -19.09 8.36 -6.45
C PRO A 77 -17.97 7.70 -7.27
N THR A 78 -16.76 7.62 -6.76
CA THR A 78 -15.60 7.02 -7.43
C THR A 78 -15.10 5.77 -6.68
N TRP A 79 -14.30 5.93 -5.64
CA TRP A 79 -13.74 4.84 -4.86
C TRP A 79 -14.67 4.32 -3.76
N GLY A 80 -15.74 5.03 -3.42
CA GLY A 80 -16.67 4.63 -2.36
C GLY A 80 -17.34 3.28 -2.59
N GLN A 81 -17.47 2.82 -3.84
CA GLN A 81 -17.97 1.48 -4.17
C GLN A 81 -17.13 0.35 -3.55
N PHE A 82 -15.88 0.63 -3.17
CA PHE A 82 -14.97 -0.34 -2.56
C PHE A 82 -14.95 -0.29 -1.03
N ARG A 83 -15.69 0.64 -0.39
CA ARG A 83 -15.65 0.90 1.05
C ARG A 83 -15.73 -0.37 1.90
N ALA A 84 -16.61 -1.31 1.55
CA ALA A 84 -16.80 -2.55 2.32
C ALA A 84 -15.57 -3.48 2.34
N ARG A 85 -14.60 -3.30 1.46
CA ARG A 85 -13.37 -4.09 1.35
C ARG A 85 -12.10 -3.25 1.38
N THR A 86 -12.24 -1.98 1.81
CA THR A 86 -11.15 -1.03 1.95
C THR A 86 -10.58 -1.06 3.36
N TYR A 87 -9.26 -1.15 3.46
CA TYR A 87 -8.49 -0.81 4.65
C TYR A 87 -7.80 0.52 4.36
N ALA A 88 -8.03 1.52 5.20
CA ALA A 88 -7.53 2.87 4.99
C ALA A 88 -6.74 3.37 6.20
N VAL A 89 -5.71 4.16 5.94
CA VAL A 89 -5.04 5.01 6.94
C VAL A 89 -5.21 6.47 6.54
N PRO A 90 -5.26 7.42 7.49
CA PRO A 90 -5.44 8.82 7.16
C PRO A 90 -4.16 9.45 6.62
N GLY A 91 -4.30 10.38 5.67
CA GLY A 91 -3.29 11.34 5.29
C GLY A 91 -3.51 12.70 5.97
N ASN A 92 -2.70 13.69 5.64
CA ASN A 92 -2.79 15.01 6.27
C ASN A 92 -4.05 15.78 5.84
N HIS A 93 -4.58 15.54 4.62
CA HIS A 93 -5.85 16.13 4.16
C HIS A 93 -7.08 15.43 4.74
N ASP A 94 -6.93 14.25 5.36
CA ASP A 94 -7.99 13.56 6.09
C ASP A 94 -8.16 14.09 7.53
N TYR A 95 -7.25 14.97 7.99
CA TYR A 95 -7.36 15.71 9.24
C TYR A 95 -7.99 17.08 8.99
N VAL A 96 -9.24 17.21 9.44
CA VAL A 96 -10.01 18.44 9.34
C VAL A 96 -10.02 19.12 10.70
N ASP A 97 -9.52 20.37 10.77
CA ASP A 97 -9.40 21.14 12.02
C ASP A 97 -8.65 20.37 13.15
N GLY A 98 -7.70 19.50 12.75
CA GLY A 98 -6.83 18.74 13.65
C GLY A 98 -7.40 17.40 14.14
N VAL A 99 -8.56 16.97 13.61
CA VAL A 99 -9.19 15.69 13.94
C VAL A 99 -9.53 14.89 12.69
N ALA A 100 -9.60 13.56 12.80
CA ALA A 100 -9.90 12.64 11.69
C ALA A 100 -11.29 12.00 11.84
N ASP A 101 -12.26 12.71 12.44
CA ASP A 101 -13.57 12.16 12.78
C ASP A 101 -14.36 11.75 11.52
N ASP A 102 -14.41 12.60 10.48
CA ASP A 102 -15.10 12.29 9.25
C ASP A 102 -14.46 11.09 8.50
N PHE A 103 -13.12 10.98 8.57
CA PHE A 103 -12.41 9.81 8.06
C PHE A 103 -12.77 8.54 8.85
N LEU A 104 -12.79 8.61 10.18
CA LEU A 104 -13.15 7.48 11.04
C LEU A 104 -14.62 7.07 10.86
N ASP A 105 -15.53 8.01 10.72
CA ASP A 105 -16.94 7.75 10.41
C ASP A 105 -17.09 7.05 9.05
N TYR A 106 -16.23 7.38 8.10
CA TYR A 106 -16.29 6.80 6.77
C TYR A 106 -15.63 5.41 6.71
N PHE A 107 -14.42 5.23 7.25
CA PHE A 107 -13.62 4.03 7.11
C PHE A 107 -13.53 3.16 8.37
N GLY A 108 -13.91 3.67 9.53
CA GLY A 108 -13.63 3.07 10.84
C GLY A 108 -14.23 1.69 11.10
N ALA A 109 -15.21 1.26 10.30
CA ALA A 109 -15.85 -0.06 10.49
C ALA A 109 -14.86 -1.25 10.41
N ARG A 110 -13.75 -1.12 9.67
CA ARG A 110 -12.73 -2.17 9.55
C ARG A 110 -11.51 -1.95 10.46
N THR A 111 -11.41 -0.80 11.08
CA THR A 111 -10.26 -0.40 11.91
C THR A 111 -10.61 -0.22 13.37
N ALA A 112 -11.80 -0.71 13.79
CA ALA A 112 -12.37 -0.52 15.13
C ALA A 112 -12.44 0.97 15.53
N HIS A 113 -12.75 1.86 14.58
CA HIS A 113 -12.77 3.32 14.74
C HIS A 113 -11.46 3.90 15.30
N ARG A 114 -10.33 3.38 14.81
CA ARG A 114 -8.99 3.89 15.11
C ARG A 114 -8.26 4.27 13.82
N THR A 115 -7.37 5.24 13.90
CA THR A 115 -6.51 5.64 12.77
C THR A 115 -5.31 4.69 12.59
N TRP A 116 -5.06 3.78 13.55
CA TRP A 116 -4.11 2.67 13.43
C TRP A 116 -4.77 1.34 13.83
N PHE A 117 -4.36 0.27 13.14
CA PHE A 117 -5.00 -1.04 13.28
C PHE A 117 -4.09 -2.19 12.85
N ARG A 118 -4.46 -3.41 13.26
CA ARG A 118 -3.95 -4.67 12.69
C ARG A 118 -5.13 -5.49 12.17
N ALA A 119 -5.00 -6.06 10.98
CA ALA A 119 -6.00 -6.91 10.36
C ALA A 119 -5.34 -8.14 9.71
N LEU A 120 -6.06 -9.26 9.65
CA LEU A 120 -5.68 -10.41 8.85
C LEU A 120 -6.37 -10.31 7.48
N VAL A 121 -5.60 -10.29 6.39
CA VAL A 121 -6.07 -10.21 5.01
C VAL A 121 -5.51 -11.41 4.25
N GLY A 122 -6.33 -12.44 4.04
CA GLY A 122 -5.82 -13.75 3.63
C GLY A 122 -4.81 -14.30 4.63
N ASP A 123 -3.61 -14.63 4.17
CA ASP A 123 -2.50 -15.11 5.01
C ASP A 123 -1.52 -13.98 5.43
N TRP A 124 -1.91 -12.71 5.30
CA TRP A 124 -1.06 -11.56 5.58
C TRP A 124 -1.54 -10.78 6.79
N TRP A 125 -0.63 -10.41 7.67
CA TRP A 125 -0.86 -9.35 8.64
C TRP A 125 -0.73 -7.99 7.96
N VAL A 126 -1.79 -7.19 8.04
CA VAL A 126 -1.82 -5.80 7.56
C VAL A 126 -1.85 -4.89 8.77
N ILE A 127 -0.87 -3.99 8.86
CA ILE A 127 -0.72 -3.03 9.94
C ILE A 127 -0.86 -1.63 9.35
N GLY A 128 -1.96 -0.95 9.66
CA GLY A 128 -2.15 0.46 9.35
C GLY A 128 -1.63 1.32 10.50
N LEU A 129 -0.89 2.38 10.18
CA LEU A 129 -0.38 3.36 11.13
C LEU A 129 -0.79 4.77 10.73
N ASP A 130 -0.88 5.65 11.68
CA ASP A 130 -1.15 7.07 11.49
C ASP A 130 0.16 7.87 11.57
N SER A 131 0.53 8.47 10.47
CA SER A 131 1.74 9.30 10.39
C SER A 131 1.48 10.80 10.62
N ASN A 132 0.23 11.19 10.95
CA ASN A 132 -0.12 12.60 11.22
C ASN A 132 0.02 12.95 12.70
N ILE A 133 -0.12 11.97 13.59
CA ILE A 133 -0.06 12.15 15.04
C ILE A 133 1.36 12.43 15.54
N SER A 134 1.45 13.03 16.72
CA SER A 134 2.73 13.38 17.35
C SER A 134 2.64 13.33 18.87
N GLY A 135 3.78 13.50 19.57
CA GLY A 135 3.84 13.49 21.04
C GLY A 135 3.34 12.20 21.64
N ALA A 136 2.60 12.29 22.74
CA ALA A 136 2.14 11.13 23.52
C ALA A 136 1.30 10.14 22.70
N THR A 137 0.51 10.62 21.75
CA THR A 137 -0.31 9.75 20.89
C THR A 137 0.56 8.93 19.92
N LEU A 138 1.64 9.52 19.41
CA LEU A 138 2.62 8.77 18.59
C LEU A 138 3.36 7.73 19.42
N ASP A 139 3.72 8.06 20.66
CA ASP A 139 4.37 7.14 21.60
C ASP A 139 3.42 5.96 21.94
N GLU A 140 2.12 6.23 22.13
CA GLU A 140 1.10 5.18 22.32
C GLU A 140 1.01 4.26 21.11
N GLN A 141 0.96 4.82 19.89
CA GLN A 141 0.94 4.04 18.66
C GLN A 141 2.20 3.19 18.53
N GLN A 142 3.37 3.73 18.86
CA GLN A 142 4.64 2.99 18.80
C GLN A 142 4.64 1.81 19.78
N ALA A 143 4.21 2.03 21.02
CA ALA A 143 4.10 0.97 22.03
C ALA A 143 3.09 -0.11 21.60
N TRP A 144 1.95 0.31 21.03
CA TRP A 144 0.96 -0.60 20.46
C TRP A 144 1.57 -1.43 19.31
N LEU A 145 2.28 -0.80 18.37
CA LEU A 145 2.93 -1.51 17.27
C LEU A 145 3.89 -2.58 17.76
N GLU A 146 4.74 -2.25 18.72
CA GLU A 146 5.71 -3.20 19.29
C GLU A 146 5.01 -4.38 19.97
N ALA A 147 3.92 -4.12 20.68
CA ALA A 147 3.09 -5.18 21.29
C ALA A 147 2.46 -6.09 20.22
N GLN A 148 1.92 -5.49 19.13
CA GLN A 148 1.34 -6.27 18.02
C GLN A 148 2.39 -7.14 17.30
N LEU A 149 3.57 -6.59 17.04
CA LEU A 149 4.66 -7.33 16.39
C LEU A 149 5.16 -8.48 17.27
N LYS A 150 5.19 -8.29 18.58
CA LYS A 150 5.53 -9.36 19.54
C LYS A 150 4.45 -10.45 19.56
N GLU A 151 3.17 -10.08 19.50
CA GLU A 151 2.05 -11.04 19.51
C GLU A 151 2.06 -11.96 18.28
N ILE A 152 2.45 -11.44 17.12
CA ILE A 152 2.53 -12.22 15.88
C ILE A 152 3.92 -12.83 15.62
N GLU A 153 4.84 -12.67 16.58
CA GLU A 153 6.18 -13.24 16.45
C GLU A 153 6.11 -14.77 16.33
N GLY A 154 6.68 -15.31 15.26
CA GLY A 154 6.76 -16.76 15.04
C GLY A 154 5.53 -17.40 14.41
N ASP A 155 4.47 -16.65 14.09
CA ASP A 155 3.30 -17.22 13.39
C ASP A 155 3.57 -17.49 11.89
N GLY A 156 4.71 -17.00 11.37
CA GLY A 156 5.22 -17.27 10.03
C GLY A 156 4.50 -16.55 8.90
N ARG A 157 3.52 -15.70 9.18
CA ARG A 157 2.83 -14.89 8.17
C ARG A 157 3.67 -13.72 7.71
N CYS A 158 3.44 -13.32 6.47
CA CYS A 158 3.99 -12.09 5.91
C CYS A 158 3.32 -10.86 6.53
N VAL A 159 4.06 -9.75 6.59
CA VAL A 159 3.59 -8.50 7.18
C VAL A 159 3.70 -7.36 6.17
N LEU A 160 2.56 -6.73 5.88
CA LEU A 160 2.45 -5.47 5.16
C LEU A 160 2.10 -4.37 6.15
N ALA A 161 2.87 -3.29 6.15
CA ALA A 161 2.52 -2.08 6.89
C ALA A 161 2.14 -0.95 5.92
N MET A 162 1.29 -0.03 6.34
CA MET A 162 0.93 1.13 5.54
C MET A 162 0.69 2.36 6.41
N TRP A 163 1.12 3.50 5.92
CA TRP A 163 0.85 4.83 6.46
C TRP A 163 1.08 5.88 5.37
N HIS A 164 0.68 7.13 5.61
CA HIS A 164 0.68 8.14 4.55
C HIS A 164 2.07 8.70 4.21
N HIS A 165 2.77 9.31 5.17
CA HIS A 165 4.05 10.02 4.93
C HIS A 165 5.23 9.04 4.83
N PRO A 166 5.89 8.90 3.67
CA PRO A 166 6.98 7.94 3.48
C PRO A 166 8.21 8.26 4.33
N VAL A 167 8.89 7.22 4.83
CA VAL A 167 10.17 7.39 5.55
C VAL A 167 11.30 7.73 4.58
N PHE A 168 11.27 7.15 3.40
CA PHE A 168 12.22 7.43 2.33
C PHE A 168 11.48 7.89 1.09
N SER A 169 11.88 9.00 0.54
CA SER A 169 11.39 9.56 -0.72
C SER A 169 12.47 10.38 -1.40
N THR A 170 12.40 10.50 -2.71
CA THR A 170 13.24 11.42 -3.49
C THR A 170 12.51 12.73 -3.81
N GLY A 171 11.24 12.85 -3.41
CA GLY A 171 10.39 14.00 -3.68
C GLY A 171 10.63 15.21 -2.77
N LEU A 172 9.74 16.18 -2.92
CA LEU A 172 9.82 17.44 -2.18
C LEU A 172 9.50 17.27 -0.69
N HIS A 173 8.58 16.34 -0.38
CA HIS A 173 8.08 16.06 0.96
C HIS A 173 8.88 14.98 1.71
N ARG A 174 10.06 14.59 1.22
CA ARG A 174 10.92 13.51 1.74
C ARG A 174 11.30 13.59 3.23
N LYS A 175 10.98 14.68 3.91
CA LYS A 175 11.27 14.85 5.35
C LYS A 175 10.05 14.65 6.24
N ASP A 176 8.87 14.61 5.66
CA ASP A 176 7.62 14.65 6.45
C ASP A 176 7.36 13.34 7.20
N GLY A 177 7.85 12.20 6.67
CA GLY A 177 7.77 10.88 7.30
C GLY A 177 8.85 10.54 8.32
N VAL A 178 9.77 11.45 8.64
CA VAL A 178 10.91 11.16 9.55
C VAL A 178 10.45 10.65 10.92
N ARG A 179 9.29 11.12 11.40
CA ARG A 179 8.68 10.67 12.66
C ARG A 179 8.34 9.18 12.69
N MET A 180 8.18 8.55 11.52
CA MET A 180 7.87 7.12 11.37
C MET A 180 9.11 6.21 11.39
N ARG A 181 10.33 6.75 11.52
CA ARG A 181 11.56 5.95 11.62
C ARG A 181 11.57 4.93 12.76
N PRO A 182 11.05 5.22 13.97
CA PRO A 182 10.93 4.20 15.02
C PRO A 182 10.01 3.04 14.61
N ALA A 183 8.88 3.32 13.97
CA ALA A 183 7.98 2.30 13.44
C ALA A 183 8.66 1.47 12.33
N TRP A 184 9.36 2.13 11.41
CA TRP A 184 10.18 1.43 10.40
C TRP A 184 11.17 0.47 11.04
N ALA A 185 11.94 0.93 12.03
CA ALA A 185 12.93 0.10 12.71
C ALA A 185 12.29 -1.08 13.46
N ALA A 186 11.12 -0.90 14.07
CA ALA A 186 10.39 -1.98 14.73
C ALA A 186 9.91 -3.04 13.72
N LEU A 187 9.32 -2.61 12.60
CA LEU A 187 8.88 -3.48 11.51
C LEU A 187 10.05 -4.24 10.87
N GLU A 188 11.16 -3.55 10.64
CA GLU A 188 12.35 -4.14 10.06
C GLU A 188 12.91 -5.24 10.96
N ARG A 189 13.07 -4.99 12.26
CA ARG A 189 13.49 -6.00 13.26
C ARG A 189 12.50 -7.17 13.36
N ALA A 190 11.21 -6.90 13.22
CA ALA A 190 10.16 -7.92 13.24
C ALA A 190 10.10 -8.77 11.97
N GLY A 191 10.88 -8.41 10.92
CA GLY A 191 10.89 -9.13 9.66
C GLY A 191 9.68 -8.82 8.77
N ALA A 192 9.09 -7.64 8.88
CA ALA A 192 8.04 -7.19 7.97
C ALA A 192 8.56 -7.09 6.52
N ASP A 193 7.66 -7.20 5.55
CA ASP A 193 8.00 -7.44 4.14
C ASP A 193 7.88 -6.21 3.26
N LEU A 194 6.80 -5.42 3.48
CA LEU A 194 6.39 -4.35 2.59
C LEU A 194 5.81 -3.18 3.39
N VAL A 195 6.17 -1.97 2.97
CA VAL A 195 5.57 -0.71 3.42
C VAL A 195 4.95 0.00 2.23
N LEU A 196 3.71 0.48 2.39
CA LEU A 196 3.00 1.27 1.41
C LEU A 196 2.76 2.68 1.93
N ASN A 197 3.00 3.67 1.07
CA ASN A 197 2.82 5.08 1.38
C ASN A 197 2.13 5.85 0.24
N GLY A 198 1.61 7.03 0.56
CA GLY A 198 1.13 8.06 -0.36
C GLY A 198 1.97 9.34 -0.24
N HIS A 199 1.29 10.49 -0.15
CA HIS A 199 1.82 11.82 0.13
C HIS A 199 2.64 12.45 -1.00
N GLU A 200 3.52 11.73 -1.61
CA GLU A 200 4.20 12.16 -2.81
C GLU A 200 3.33 11.79 -4.01
N HIS A 201 2.79 12.76 -4.73
CA HIS A 201 1.84 12.55 -5.82
C HIS A 201 2.52 11.99 -7.07
N PHE A 202 3.21 10.87 -6.90
CA PHE A 202 3.82 10.05 -7.94
C PHE A 202 4.04 8.63 -7.44
N TYR A 203 4.41 7.73 -8.33
CA TYR A 203 4.86 6.40 -7.98
C TYR A 203 6.36 6.36 -7.76
N GLU A 204 6.79 5.74 -6.67
CA GLU A 204 8.19 5.48 -6.40
C GLU A 204 8.37 4.14 -5.69
N SER A 205 9.35 3.34 -6.11
CA SER A 205 9.74 2.12 -5.44
C SER A 205 11.22 2.10 -5.12
N PHE A 206 11.56 1.44 -4.02
CA PHE A 206 12.94 1.32 -3.56
C PHE A 206 13.43 -0.13 -3.57
N TYR A 207 14.75 -0.31 -3.63
CA TYR A 207 15.36 -1.54 -3.15
C TYR A 207 15.10 -1.67 -1.66
N ARG A 208 15.13 -2.91 -1.13
CA ARG A 208 14.99 -3.13 0.31
C ARG A 208 16.03 -2.32 1.09
N LYS A 209 15.62 -1.79 2.25
CA LYS A 209 16.41 -0.89 3.09
C LYS A 209 16.45 -1.37 4.52
N ASP A 210 17.59 -1.13 5.19
CA ASP A 210 17.69 -1.19 6.63
C ASP A 210 17.03 0.03 7.32
N ALA A 211 17.02 0.05 8.64
CA ALA A 211 16.47 1.15 9.43
C ALA A 211 17.22 2.49 9.24
N LEU A 212 18.44 2.47 8.72
CA LEU A 212 19.23 3.67 8.42
C LEU A 212 19.01 4.18 7.00
N GLY A 213 18.33 3.40 6.14
CA GLY A 213 18.05 3.72 4.75
C GLY A 213 19.09 3.21 3.76
N ASN A 214 20.04 2.40 4.21
CA ASN A 214 21.00 1.75 3.32
C ASN A 214 20.32 0.61 2.56
N SER A 215 20.76 0.33 1.34
CA SER A 215 20.30 -0.85 0.60
C SER A 215 20.71 -2.13 1.32
N ASP A 216 19.73 -2.96 1.65
CA ASP A 216 19.90 -4.22 2.35
C ASP A 216 18.96 -5.27 1.75
N SER A 217 19.49 -6.35 1.21
CA SER A 217 18.71 -7.43 0.61
C SER A 217 17.77 -8.11 1.62
N THR A 218 18.11 -8.04 2.92
CA THR A 218 17.29 -8.54 4.03
C THR A 218 16.40 -7.46 4.65
N GLY A 219 16.47 -6.24 4.17
CA GLY A 219 15.72 -5.08 4.67
C GLY A 219 14.26 -5.07 4.23
N LEU A 220 13.55 -4.01 4.59
CA LEU A 220 12.15 -3.76 4.31
C LEU A 220 11.98 -3.02 2.97
N ARG A 221 10.98 -3.36 2.17
CA ARG A 221 10.68 -2.66 0.91
C ARG A 221 9.66 -1.55 1.15
N GLU A 222 9.92 -0.36 0.61
CA GLU A 222 8.96 0.75 0.54
C GLU A 222 8.49 0.96 -0.89
N ILE A 223 7.18 1.19 -1.05
CA ILE A 223 6.55 1.60 -2.30
C ILE A 223 5.61 2.76 -2.01
N ILE A 224 5.83 3.87 -2.69
CA ILE A 224 4.97 5.04 -2.67
C ILE A 224 4.03 4.96 -3.87
N ALA A 225 2.73 5.09 -3.63
CA ALA A 225 1.69 5.07 -4.64
C ALA A 225 0.70 6.22 -4.44
N GLY A 226 1.20 7.48 -4.41
CA GLY A 226 0.38 8.69 -4.33
C GLY A 226 -0.23 9.07 -5.69
N THR A 227 -0.80 8.08 -6.37
CA THR A 227 -1.20 8.18 -7.78
C THR A 227 -2.69 7.92 -8.00
N GLY A 228 -3.49 7.96 -6.93
CA GLY A 228 -4.91 7.61 -6.94
C GLY A 228 -5.80 8.53 -7.76
N GLY A 229 -5.36 9.80 -7.97
CA GLY A 229 -6.12 10.71 -8.85
C GLY A 229 -6.00 12.20 -8.53
N ALA A 230 -5.32 12.59 -7.45
CA ALA A 230 -4.96 13.99 -7.18
C ALA A 230 -3.89 14.50 -8.16
N ASP A 231 -3.70 15.81 -8.23
CA ASP A 231 -2.72 16.44 -9.11
C ASP A 231 -1.32 15.91 -8.86
N LEU A 232 -0.64 15.47 -9.93
CA LEU A 232 0.68 14.85 -9.83
C LEU A 232 1.79 15.90 -9.68
N TYR A 233 2.71 15.66 -8.75
CA TYR A 233 3.88 16.51 -8.53
C TYR A 233 4.96 16.32 -9.59
N ASP A 234 5.73 17.37 -9.84
CA ASP A 234 6.93 17.27 -10.68
C ASP A 234 8.06 16.54 -9.95
N ILE A 235 8.64 15.57 -10.62
CA ILE A 235 9.79 14.82 -10.11
C ILE A 235 11.06 15.56 -10.55
N SER A 236 11.69 16.29 -9.63
CA SER A 236 12.90 17.05 -9.92
C SER A 236 14.21 16.30 -9.62
N VAL A 237 14.18 15.26 -8.78
CA VAL A 237 15.38 14.52 -8.35
C VAL A 237 15.07 13.03 -8.22
N VAL A 238 15.80 12.22 -8.99
CA VAL A 238 15.55 10.76 -9.10
C VAL A 238 16.74 9.94 -8.56
N ARG A 239 17.43 10.42 -7.54
CA ARG A 239 18.53 9.66 -6.94
C ARG A 239 18.03 8.82 -5.76
N GLY A 240 18.28 7.49 -5.81
CA GLY A 240 17.97 6.56 -4.72
C GLY A 240 16.72 5.72 -4.91
N ALA A 241 15.80 6.08 -5.79
CA ALA A 241 14.70 5.22 -6.19
C ALA A 241 15.19 4.10 -7.13
N ARG A 242 14.50 2.95 -7.07
CA ARG A 242 14.63 1.89 -8.07
C ARG A 242 13.84 2.24 -9.33
N THR A 243 12.62 2.71 -9.15
CA THR A 243 11.72 3.14 -10.23
C THR A 243 10.87 4.31 -9.73
N HIS A 244 10.55 5.22 -10.64
CA HIS A 244 9.58 6.29 -10.40
C HIS A 244 8.72 6.52 -11.65
N ALA A 245 7.48 7.03 -11.45
CA ALA A 245 6.60 7.40 -12.55
C ALA A 245 5.63 8.51 -12.12
N ARG A 246 5.56 9.58 -12.92
CA ARG A 246 4.60 10.68 -12.77
C ARG A 246 3.40 10.40 -13.67
N VAL A 247 2.51 9.52 -13.21
CA VAL A 247 1.31 9.12 -13.95
C VAL A 247 0.30 8.52 -12.97
N HIS A 248 -0.99 8.76 -13.19
CA HIS A 248 -2.04 8.11 -12.42
C HIS A 248 -2.06 6.60 -12.69
N GLY A 249 -2.27 5.85 -11.63
CA GLY A 249 -2.27 4.39 -11.66
C GLY A 249 -2.41 3.79 -10.27
N LEU A 250 -2.34 2.49 -10.21
CA LEU A 250 -2.52 1.72 -8.99
C LEU A 250 -1.39 0.70 -8.81
N LEU A 251 -1.02 0.47 -7.57
CA LEU A 251 -0.19 -0.67 -7.20
C LEU A 251 -1.10 -1.90 -7.07
N GLU A 252 -0.95 -2.84 -7.99
CA GLU A 252 -1.56 -4.16 -7.92
C GLU A 252 -0.67 -5.07 -7.10
N LEU A 253 -1.26 -5.83 -6.18
CA LEU A 253 -0.57 -6.76 -5.28
C LEU A 253 -1.23 -8.13 -5.34
N HIS A 254 -0.44 -9.17 -5.54
CA HIS A 254 -0.82 -10.55 -5.33
C HIS A 254 -0.13 -11.03 -4.06
N LEU A 255 -0.90 -11.15 -2.98
CA LEU A 255 -0.41 -11.52 -1.65
C LEU A 255 -0.62 -13.04 -1.45
N GLU A 256 0.42 -13.81 -1.67
CA GLU A 256 0.44 -15.25 -1.48
C GLU A 256 0.93 -15.61 -0.09
N LYS A 257 0.75 -16.84 0.34
CA LYS A 257 1.10 -17.30 1.69
C LYS A 257 2.54 -16.99 2.10
N ASP A 258 3.49 -17.12 1.16
CA ASP A 258 4.94 -17.07 1.44
C ASP A 258 5.70 -16.04 0.60
N TYR A 259 5.01 -15.37 -0.34
CA TYR A 259 5.59 -14.39 -1.23
C TYR A 259 4.55 -13.38 -1.69
N TYR A 260 5.00 -12.31 -2.29
CA TYR A 260 4.14 -11.35 -2.98
C TYR A 260 4.68 -11.01 -4.35
N GLN A 261 3.76 -10.62 -5.23
CA GLN A 261 4.06 -9.97 -6.49
C GLN A 261 3.41 -8.60 -6.49
N TYR A 262 4.04 -7.65 -7.16
CA TYR A 262 3.48 -6.33 -7.33
C TYR A 262 3.68 -5.84 -8.76
N ALA A 263 2.76 -5.00 -9.22
CA ALA A 263 2.88 -4.28 -10.48
C ALA A 263 2.27 -2.89 -10.34
N PHE A 264 3.00 -1.85 -10.73
CA PHE A 264 2.42 -0.53 -10.88
C PHE A 264 1.79 -0.42 -12.27
N ARG A 265 0.45 -0.38 -12.30
CA ARG A 265 -0.34 -0.27 -13.52
C ARG A 265 -0.90 1.14 -13.67
N THR A 266 -0.68 1.73 -14.83
CA THR A 266 -1.16 3.08 -15.15
C THR A 266 -2.53 3.05 -15.82
N VAL A 267 -3.26 4.17 -15.76
CA VAL A 267 -4.61 4.30 -16.36
C VAL A 267 -4.65 4.04 -17.87
N ASP A 268 -3.51 4.14 -18.57
CA ASP A 268 -3.36 3.79 -19.98
C ASP A 268 -3.02 2.29 -20.20
N GLY A 269 -3.09 1.47 -19.14
CA GLY A 269 -2.90 0.02 -19.20
C GLY A 269 -1.43 -0.45 -19.20
N ARG A 270 -0.45 0.43 -19.06
CA ARG A 270 0.97 0.06 -19.06
C ARG A 270 1.42 -0.38 -17.67
N VAL A 271 2.34 -1.34 -17.62
CA VAL A 271 3.11 -1.66 -16.43
C VAL A 271 4.39 -0.83 -16.43
N ARG A 272 4.61 -0.03 -15.38
CA ARG A 272 5.79 0.82 -15.23
C ARG A 272 6.82 0.27 -14.26
N ASP A 273 6.38 -0.56 -13.34
CA ASP A 273 7.23 -1.31 -12.42
C ASP A 273 6.55 -2.62 -12.05
N GLU A 274 7.35 -3.64 -11.85
CA GLU A 274 6.88 -4.94 -11.36
C GLU A 274 7.98 -5.68 -10.62
N GLY A 275 7.59 -6.61 -9.80
CA GLY A 275 8.53 -7.46 -9.08
C GLY A 275 7.84 -8.47 -8.19
N SER A 276 8.66 -9.31 -7.59
CA SER A 276 8.22 -10.29 -6.59
C SER A 276 9.26 -10.44 -5.49
N ALA A 277 8.85 -10.92 -4.34
CA ALA A 277 9.78 -11.30 -3.29
C ALA A 277 9.17 -12.36 -2.37
N GLN A 278 10.02 -13.26 -1.87
CA GLN A 278 9.68 -14.12 -0.74
C GLN A 278 9.52 -13.28 0.52
N CYS A 279 8.60 -13.70 1.39
CA CYS A 279 8.45 -13.09 2.70
C CYS A 279 9.70 -13.32 3.56
N ARG A 280 9.99 -12.31 4.38
CA ARG A 280 11.10 -12.33 5.31
C ARG A 280 10.71 -13.18 6.52
N ARG A 281 10.83 -14.49 6.44
CA ARG A 281 10.62 -15.35 7.61
C ARG A 281 11.77 -15.15 8.59
N LYS A 282 11.47 -14.90 9.85
CA LYS A 282 12.48 -15.08 10.89
C LYS A 282 12.92 -16.55 10.90
N PRO A 283 14.22 -16.84 10.99
CA PRO A 283 14.65 -18.22 11.21
C PRO A 283 13.99 -18.72 12.49
N GLU A 284 13.39 -19.90 12.44
CA GLU A 284 12.99 -20.60 13.65
C GLU A 284 14.25 -20.75 14.49
N TYR A 285 14.31 -20.11 15.66
CA TYR A 285 15.33 -20.44 16.63
C TYR A 285 15.10 -21.91 17.03
N PRO A 286 16.11 -22.78 16.88
CA PRO A 286 16.01 -24.14 17.40
C PRO A 286 15.74 -24.03 18.90
N ARG A 287 14.63 -24.61 19.34
CA ARG A 287 14.25 -24.73 20.75
C ARG A 287 15.26 -25.58 21.50
#